data_cb0e86ca075c56ea54cae14e1320032d
#
_entry.id   cb0e86ca075c56ea54cae14e1320032d
#
_cell.length_a   1.000
_cell.length_b   1.000
_cell.length_c   1.000
_cell.angle_alpha   90.00
_cell.angle_beta   90.00
_cell.angle_gamma   90.00
#
_symmetry.space_group_name_H-M   'P 1'
#
loop_
_entity.id
_entity.type
_entity.pdbx_description
1 polymer ?
#
loop_
_entity_poly.entity_id
_entity_poly.type
_entity_poly.pdbx_seq_one_letter_code
_entity_poly.pdbx_strand_id
1 'polypeptide(L)'
;MALGWYLDGRVTAVLGTHTHVPTADERLLHKGTAYQTDVGMSGPFDSVIGVETEMVVQRFLTGMPGKFEAAKGNPKMCATLIACDGATGRATGIRRLMLGE
;
A
#
# COMPACT_ATOMS: atom_id res chain seq x y z
N MET A 1 -6.24 7.48 -8.48
CA MET A 1 -5.61 8.80 -8.85
C MET A 1 -6.63 9.92 -8.96
N ALA A 2 -7.71 9.79 -9.73
CA ALA A 2 -8.70 10.85 -9.89
C ALA A 2 -9.29 11.35 -8.57
N LEU A 3 -9.60 10.46 -7.64
CA LEU A 3 -10.10 10.83 -6.32
C LEU A 3 -9.11 11.70 -5.55
N GLY A 4 -7.82 11.41 -5.66
CA GLY A 4 -6.78 12.23 -5.03
C GLY A 4 -6.82 13.66 -5.54
N TRP A 5 -6.90 13.86 -6.84
CA TRP A 5 -7.00 15.18 -7.43
C TRP A 5 -8.28 15.91 -7.04
N TYR A 6 -9.40 15.19 -6.99
CA TYR A 6 -10.67 15.78 -6.57
C TYR A 6 -10.63 16.26 -5.12
N LEU A 7 -9.97 15.52 -4.23
CA LEU A 7 -9.88 15.84 -2.81
C LEU A 7 -8.69 16.74 -2.46
N ASP A 8 -7.84 17.06 -3.43
CA ASP A 8 -6.64 17.88 -3.18
C ASP A 8 -6.99 19.23 -2.56
N GLY A 9 -6.37 19.50 -1.42
CA GLY A 9 -6.63 20.70 -0.62
C GLY A 9 -7.86 20.61 0.30
N ARG A 10 -8.60 19.51 0.26
CA ARG A 10 -9.81 19.28 1.06
C ARG A 10 -9.61 18.29 2.19
N VAL A 11 -8.57 17.46 2.09
CA VAL A 11 -8.18 16.46 3.09
C VAL A 11 -6.68 16.47 3.26
N THR A 12 -6.18 15.98 4.40
CA THR A 12 -4.75 15.90 4.67
C THR A 12 -4.07 14.85 3.79
N ALA A 13 -4.71 13.71 3.58
CA ALA A 13 -4.16 12.63 2.80
C ALA A 13 -5.24 11.80 2.09
N VAL A 14 -4.86 11.22 0.96
CA VAL A 14 -5.61 10.18 0.25
C VAL A 14 -4.67 8.99 0.08
N LEU A 15 -4.96 7.91 0.76
CA LEU A 15 -4.16 6.69 0.73
C LEU A 15 -5.03 5.53 0.27
N GLY A 16 -4.52 4.74 -0.66
CA GLY A 16 -5.19 3.54 -1.14
C GLY A 16 -4.61 2.27 -0.52
N THR A 17 -5.37 1.21 -0.63
CA THR A 17 -4.98 -0.16 -0.28
C THR A 17 -5.61 -1.10 -1.31
N HIS A 18 -5.48 -2.38 -1.13
CA HIS A 18 -6.14 -3.42 -1.93
C HIS A 18 -5.18 -4.30 -2.75
N THR A 19 -4.20 -3.71 -3.44
CA THR A 19 -3.31 -4.52 -4.29
C THR A 19 -2.33 -5.37 -3.48
N HIS A 20 -2.12 -5.06 -2.20
CA HIS A 20 -1.14 -5.65 -1.30
C HIS A 20 0.31 -5.31 -1.65
N VAL A 21 0.53 -4.48 -2.65
CA VAL A 21 1.86 -4.06 -3.10
C VAL A 21 2.04 -2.57 -2.89
N PRO A 22 3.06 -2.12 -2.15
CA PRO A 22 3.28 -0.70 -1.93
C PRO A 22 3.69 -0.01 -3.24
N THR A 23 2.97 1.02 -3.63
CA THR A 23 3.29 1.81 -4.82
C THR A 23 4.34 2.87 -4.50
N ALA A 24 5.07 3.28 -5.52
CA ALA A 24 6.17 4.24 -5.41
C ALA A 24 5.78 5.66 -5.84
N ASP A 25 4.50 5.97 -5.76
CA ASP A 25 3.93 7.23 -6.22
C ASP A 25 3.58 8.21 -5.11
N GLU A 26 4.13 8.01 -3.91
CA GLU A 26 3.92 8.93 -2.79
C GLU A 26 4.36 10.35 -3.14
N ARG A 27 3.47 11.30 -2.94
CA ARG A 27 3.74 12.70 -3.25
C ARG A 27 2.80 13.65 -2.51
N LEU A 28 3.19 14.91 -2.45
CA LEU A 28 2.28 16.00 -2.10
C LEU A 28 1.65 16.54 -3.38
N LEU A 29 0.32 16.63 -3.39
CA LEU A 29 -0.42 17.26 -4.47
C LEU A 29 -0.35 18.77 -4.35
N HIS A 30 -0.76 19.49 -5.39
CA HIS A 30 -0.51 20.93 -5.50
C HIS A 30 -1.18 21.78 -4.42
N LYS A 31 -2.27 21.31 -3.85
CA LYS A 31 -3.03 22.03 -2.81
C LYS A 31 -2.76 21.51 -1.40
N GLY A 32 -1.77 20.64 -1.23
CA GLY A 32 -1.30 20.20 0.07
C GLY A 32 -1.92 18.92 0.61
N THR A 33 -2.48 18.07 -0.25
CA THR A 33 -2.92 16.74 0.13
C THR A 33 -1.81 15.72 -0.17
N ALA A 34 -1.45 14.89 0.81
CA ALA A 34 -0.54 13.77 0.58
C ALA A 34 -1.27 12.65 -0.16
N TYR A 35 -0.59 12.01 -1.11
CA TYR A 35 -1.20 10.97 -1.93
C TYR A 35 -0.29 9.76 -2.10
N GLN A 36 -0.86 8.57 -2.00
CA GLN A 36 -0.23 7.32 -2.40
C GLN A 36 -1.30 6.34 -2.87
N THR A 37 -1.09 5.70 -4.01
CA THR A 37 -2.07 4.78 -4.61
C THR A 37 -2.31 3.56 -3.74
N ASP A 38 -1.25 2.94 -3.21
CA ASP A 38 -1.37 1.78 -2.33
C ASP A 38 -0.26 1.77 -1.29
N VAL A 39 -0.63 1.69 -0.02
CA VAL A 39 0.31 1.61 1.10
C VAL A 39 1.02 0.26 1.14
N GLY A 40 0.41 -0.77 0.55
CA GLY A 40 0.90 -2.14 0.62
C GLY A 40 0.31 -2.91 1.79
N MET A 41 0.74 -4.16 1.93
CA MET A 41 0.34 -5.00 3.04
C MET A 41 1.41 -5.06 4.12
N SER A 42 1.00 -5.32 5.34
CA SER A 42 1.88 -5.79 6.41
C SER A 42 1.69 -7.29 6.53
N GLY A 43 2.74 -8.06 6.22
CA GLY A 43 2.64 -9.51 6.15
C GLY A 43 3.82 -10.18 5.45
N PRO A 44 3.68 -11.43 5.05
CA PRO A 44 4.75 -12.19 4.40
C PRO A 44 4.99 -11.71 2.97
N PHE A 45 6.23 -11.34 2.67
CA PHE A 45 6.60 -10.85 1.33
C PHE A 45 7.09 -11.96 0.40
N ASP A 46 7.56 -13.09 0.94
CA ASP A 46 7.82 -14.29 0.12
C ASP A 46 6.49 -15.00 -0.13
N SER A 47 5.68 -14.41 -0.98
CA SER A 47 4.28 -14.80 -1.18
C SER A 47 3.73 -14.20 -2.46
N VAL A 48 2.55 -14.66 -2.86
CA VAL A 48 1.74 -13.95 -3.84
C VAL A 48 0.64 -13.20 -3.05
N ILE A 49 0.86 -11.93 -2.85
CA ILE A 49 -0.02 -11.04 -2.08
C ILE A 49 -0.47 -11.60 -0.71
N GLY A 50 0.44 -12.33 -0.05
CA GLY A 50 0.19 -12.92 1.27
C GLY A 50 -0.16 -14.41 1.24
N VAL A 51 -0.40 -14.99 0.08
CA VAL A 51 -0.74 -16.41 -0.08
C VAL A 51 0.51 -17.21 -0.48
N GLU A 52 0.60 -18.46 0.00
CA GLU A 52 1.67 -19.38 -0.36
C GLU A 52 1.89 -19.42 -1.87
N THR A 53 3.13 -19.16 -2.29
CA THR A 53 3.47 -18.96 -3.71
C THR A 53 3.14 -20.19 -4.55
N GLU A 54 3.49 -21.38 -4.07
CA GLU A 54 3.29 -22.61 -4.85
C GLU A 54 1.82 -22.89 -5.11
N MET A 55 0.95 -22.65 -4.14
CA MET A 55 -0.50 -22.84 -4.30
C MET A 55 -1.08 -21.94 -5.38
N VAL A 56 -0.64 -20.68 -5.41
CA VAL A 56 -1.12 -19.70 -6.41
C VAL A 56 -0.61 -20.06 -7.80
N VAL A 57 0.70 -20.36 -7.91
CA VAL A 57 1.30 -20.73 -9.19
C VAL A 57 0.65 -21.97 -9.77
N GLN A 58 0.42 -23.02 -8.97
CA GLN A 58 -0.27 -24.24 -9.42
C GLN A 58 -1.69 -23.96 -9.91
N ARG A 59 -2.42 -23.08 -9.21
CA ARG A 59 -3.75 -22.70 -9.67
C ARG A 59 -3.72 -21.99 -11.03
N PHE A 60 -2.76 -21.12 -11.28
CA PHE A 60 -2.59 -20.49 -12.58
C PHE A 60 -2.23 -21.48 -13.67
N LEU A 61 -1.36 -22.45 -13.36
CA LEU A 61 -0.91 -23.45 -14.34
C LEU A 61 -1.98 -24.48 -14.68
N THR A 62 -2.78 -24.91 -13.72
CA THR A 62 -3.75 -26.01 -13.89
C THR A 62 -5.19 -25.52 -14.06
N GLY A 63 -5.50 -24.30 -13.65
CA GLY A 63 -6.88 -23.78 -13.60
C GLY A 63 -7.76 -24.48 -12.57
N MET A 64 -7.22 -25.41 -11.77
CA MET A 64 -8.00 -26.17 -10.80
C MET A 64 -8.15 -25.38 -9.50
N PRO A 65 -9.34 -25.41 -8.88
CA PRO A 65 -9.54 -24.79 -7.58
C PRO A 65 -8.71 -25.51 -6.51
N GLY A 66 -8.19 -24.73 -5.56
CA GLY A 66 -7.42 -25.24 -4.44
C GLY A 66 -7.65 -24.36 -3.23
N LYS A 67 -7.32 -24.87 -2.04
CA LYS A 67 -7.36 -24.11 -0.82
C LYS A 67 -6.11 -23.23 -0.76
N PHE A 68 -6.30 -21.93 -0.50
CA PHE A 68 -5.19 -21.02 -0.26
C PHE A 68 -4.84 -20.96 1.22
N GLU A 69 -3.55 -20.94 1.51
CA GLU A 69 -3.02 -20.76 2.86
C GLU A 69 -2.16 -19.48 2.92
N ALA A 70 -2.15 -18.84 4.08
CA ALA A 70 -1.31 -17.68 4.31
C ALA A 70 0.17 -18.10 4.31
N ALA A 71 0.99 -17.35 3.58
CA ALA A 71 2.44 -17.53 3.59
C ALA A 71 3.03 -17.07 4.94
N LYS A 72 4.28 -17.46 5.20
CA LYS A 72 4.95 -17.18 6.47
C LYS A 72 6.32 -16.52 6.31
N GLY A 73 6.88 -16.49 5.10
CA GLY A 73 8.25 -16.05 4.87
C GLY A 73 8.40 -14.54 4.72
N ASN A 74 9.52 -14.01 5.23
CA ASN A 74 9.94 -12.62 5.03
C ASN A 74 8.88 -11.60 5.46
N PRO A 75 8.47 -11.58 6.75
CA PRO A 75 7.45 -10.64 7.21
C PRO A 75 7.96 -9.20 7.14
N LYS A 76 7.16 -8.32 6.57
CA LYS A 76 7.44 -6.88 6.50
C LYS A 76 6.22 -6.07 6.88
N MET A 77 6.46 -4.89 7.42
CA MET A 77 5.44 -3.89 7.67
C MET A 77 5.56 -2.79 6.62
N CYS A 78 4.50 -2.55 5.87
CA CYS A 78 4.40 -1.37 5.02
C CYS A 78 3.60 -0.29 5.73
N ALA A 79 4.09 0.94 5.66
CA ALA A 79 3.44 2.09 6.27
C ALA A 79 3.76 3.36 5.49
N THR A 80 2.96 4.39 5.73
CA THR A 80 3.18 5.72 5.16
C THR A 80 3.19 6.72 6.30
N LEU A 81 4.28 7.47 6.41
CA LEU A 81 4.43 8.53 7.39
C LEU A 81 4.09 9.86 6.73
N ILE A 82 3.13 10.60 7.32
CA ILE A 82 2.68 11.88 6.82
C ILE A 82 2.90 12.92 7.91
N ALA A 83 3.62 13.99 7.55
CA ALA A 83 3.71 15.18 8.36
C ALA A 83 2.67 16.19 7.87
N CYS A 84 2.01 16.87 8.78
CA CYS A 84 1.03 17.89 8.43
C CYS A 84 1.10 19.07 9.37
N ASP A 85 0.62 20.23 8.90
CA ASP A 85 0.44 21.43 9.70
C ASP A 85 -0.84 21.28 10.53
N GLY A 86 -0.71 21.33 11.85
CA GLY A 86 -1.84 21.17 12.76
C GLY A 86 -2.88 22.28 12.68
N ALA A 87 -2.50 23.47 12.20
CA ALA A 87 -3.43 24.59 12.08
C ALA A 87 -4.27 24.54 10.81
N THR A 88 -3.68 24.07 9.70
CA THR A 88 -4.34 24.05 8.37
C THR A 88 -4.77 22.67 7.92
N GLY A 89 -4.18 21.61 8.49
CA GLY A 89 -4.37 20.24 8.02
C GLY A 89 -3.62 19.91 6.73
N ARG A 90 -2.86 20.84 6.17
CA ARG A 90 -2.07 20.59 4.95
C ARG A 90 -0.92 19.66 5.24
N ALA A 91 -0.73 18.68 4.36
CA ALA A 91 0.43 17.82 4.43
C ALA A 91 1.69 18.59 4.03
N THR A 92 2.76 18.39 4.80
CA THR A 92 4.07 19.02 4.58
C THR A 92 5.14 18.01 4.18
N GLY A 93 4.85 16.73 4.33
CA GLY A 93 5.75 15.66 3.91
C GLY A 93 5.03 14.31 3.86
N ILE A 94 5.56 13.44 3.03
CA ILE A 94 5.09 12.06 2.93
C ILE A 94 6.29 11.15 2.69
N ARG A 95 6.33 10.01 3.36
CA ARG A 95 7.40 9.03 3.21
C ARG A 95 6.88 7.61 3.37
N ARG A 96 7.26 6.74 2.45
CA ARG A 96 7.00 5.31 2.58
C ARG A 96 7.97 4.68 3.58
N LEU A 97 7.47 3.73 4.34
CA LEU A 97 8.26 2.89 5.23
C LEU A 97 8.02 1.43 4.87
N MET A 98 9.11 0.67 4.81
CA MET A 98 9.06 -0.79 4.71
C MET A 98 10.05 -1.33 5.73
N LEU A 99 9.51 -1.92 6.79
CA LEU A 99 10.31 -2.46 7.89
C LEU A 99 10.19 -3.97 7.90
N GLY A 100 11.31 -4.67 8.03
CA GLY A 100 11.36 -6.13 8.06
C GLY A 100 12.60 -6.63 8.79
N GLU A 101 12.66 -7.93 8.93
CA GLU A 101 13.83 -8.58 9.50
C GLU A 101 15.01 -8.55 8.53
#